data_886402eabadeb554ffd1169d8be7dd18
#
_entry.id   886402eabadeb554ffd1169d8be7dd18
#
_cell.length_a   1.000
_cell.length_b   1.000
_cell.length_c   1.000
_cell.angle_alpha   90.00
_cell.angle_beta   90.00
_cell.angle_gamma   90.00
#
_symmetry.space_group_name_H-M   'P 1'
#
loop_
_entity.id
_entity.type
_entity.pdbx_description
1 polymer ?
#
loop_
_entity_poly.entity_id
_entity_poly.type
_entity_poly.pdbx_seq_one_letter_code
_entity_poly.pdbx_strand_id
1 'polypeptide(L)'
;MNTLSTQNLSSSINLFLHYFTEQEEKKLFKTVKETQGIYAKRDYYWMLLMRETAIRLGVLAGPDAGKAQRHDLPMVGLTVGDAERSLQEGYLVYDSMNAKNLKKHPIALNKSATSALRHLLKIHKEMSEGIDWETPRLDRPLFLSRNNQAMSRRSFQHRFTQWCRVAEVPAGTPHWLRHSWAKRFLERTTSPDALRRVQAVLGHTNLSTTSIYTAPDRESLDSAMREASTCFR
;
A
#
# COMPACT_ATOMS: atom_id res chain seq x y z
N MET A 1 13.45 28.54 29.70
CA MET A 1 14.14 28.12 28.46
C MET A 1 13.42 26.87 27.96
N ASN A 2 12.51 27.07 27.01
CA ASN A 2 11.66 25.98 26.46
C ASN A 2 12.45 25.24 25.39
N THR A 3 12.91 24.04 25.70
CA THR A 3 13.34 23.05 24.72
C THR A 3 12.11 22.42 24.09
N LEU A 4 11.42 23.18 23.22
CA LEU A 4 10.44 22.60 22.30
C LEU A 4 11.19 21.66 21.36
N SER A 5 10.90 20.40 21.51
CA SER A 5 11.61 19.26 21.03
C SER A 5 11.81 19.30 19.51
N THR A 6 13.06 19.35 19.09
CA THR A 6 13.53 19.08 17.73
C THR A 6 13.01 17.75 17.14
N GLN A 7 12.51 16.83 17.97
CA GLN A 7 11.91 15.56 17.57
C GLN A 7 10.57 15.73 16.81
N ASN A 8 9.75 16.74 17.15
CA ASN A 8 8.47 16.97 16.45
C ASN A 8 8.64 17.61 15.07
N LEU A 9 9.66 18.45 14.88
CA LEU A 9 10.00 19.04 13.59
C LEU A 9 10.55 17.99 12.62
N SER A 10 11.39 17.09 13.10
CA SER A 10 11.97 16.02 12.28
C SER A 10 10.91 15.01 11.81
N SER A 11 9.90 14.70 12.62
CA SER A 11 8.79 13.82 12.22
C SER A 11 7.87 14.46 11.19
N SER A 12 7.60 15.75 11.31
CA SER A 12 6.80 16.51 10.34
C SER A 12 7.52 16.66 9.00
N ILE A 13 8.80 17.03 9.01
CA ILE A 13 9.64 17.12 7.80
C ILE A 13 9.75 15.77 7.10
N ASN A 14 9.89 14.66 7.85
CA ASN A 14 9.90 13.31 7.27
C ASN A 14 8.60 12.95 6.54
N LEU A 15 7.46 13.49 6.94
CA LEU A 15 6.19 13.19 6.29
C LEU A 15 6.03 13.87 4.93
N PHE A 16 6.56 15.08 4.76
CA PHE A 16 6.62 15.78 3.48
C PHE A 16 7.37 15.01 2.39
N LEU A 17 8.20 14.05 2.80
CA LEU A 17 9.05 13.27 1.91
C LEU A 17 8.52 11.87 1.61
N HIS A 18 7.39 11.44 2.22
CA HIS A 18 6.97 10.04 2.21
C HIS A 18 5.65 9.78 1.45
N TYR A 19 5.34 10.57 0.44
CA TYR A 19 4.22 10.35 -0.48
C TYR A 19 4.63 10.68 -1.92
N PHE A 20 3.86 10.21 -2.88
CA PHE A 20 4.01 10.57 -4.29
C PHE A 20 3.03 11.70 -4.64
N THR A 21 3.51 12.68 -5.40
CA THR A 21 2.63 13.59 -6.13
C THR A 21 1.78 12.82 -7.15
N GLU A 22 0.70 13.42 -7.65
CA GLU A 22 -0.12 12.75 -8.67
C GLU A 22 0.67 12.43 -9.95
N GLN A 23 1.61 13.32 -10.33
CA GLN A 23 2.44 13.11 -11.51
C GLN A 23 3.43 11.98 -11.32
N GLU A 24 4.11 11.92 -10.18
CA GLU A 24 5.05 10.84 -9.83
C GLU A 24 4.33 9.49 -9.79
N GLU A 25 3.17 9.43 -9.16
CA GLU A 25 2.39 8.20 -9.09
C GLU A 25 1.89 7.77 -10.48
N LYS A 26 1.38 8.70 -11.30
CA LYS A 26 0.99 8.41 -12.69
C LYS A 26 2.17 7.87 -13.50
N LYS A 27 3.35 8.49 -13.39
CA LYS A 27 4.58 8.06 -14.05
C LYS A 27 4.97 6.65 -13.61
N LEU A 28 4.99 6.38 -12.29
CA LEU A 28 5.30 5.06 -11.73
C LEU A 28 4.36 3.99 -12.27
N PHE A 29 3.05 4.19 -12.14
CA PHE A 29 2.05 3.21 -12.59
C PHE A 29 2.07 3.00 -14.11
N LYS A 30 2.29 4.04 -14.91
CA LYS A 30 2.45 3.94 -16.36
C LYS A 30 3.64 3.07 -16.72
N THR A 31 4.81 3.34 -16.13
CA THR A 31 6.05 2.57 -16.37
C THR A 31 5.88 1.08 -16.08
N VAL A 32 5.29 0.75 -14.90
CA VAL A 32 5.06 -0.65 -14.53
C VAL A 32 4.08 -1.33 -15.47
N LYS A 33 2.99 -0.64 -15.85
CA LYS A 33 1.93 -1.15 -16.73
C LYS A 33 2.43 -1.44 -18.15
N GLU A 34 3.30 -0.59 -18.69
CA GLU A 34 3.85 -0.71 -20.04
C GLU A 34 4.98 -1.76 -20.13
N THR A 35 5.55 -2.15 -18.99
CA THR A 35 6.60 -3.18 -18.94
C THR A 35 6.00 -4.56 -19.18
N GLN A 36 6.59 -5.30 -20.11
CA GLN A 36 6.15 -6.65 -20.47
C GLN A 36 6.59 -7.69 -19.43
N GLY A 37 5.85 -8.79 -19.37
CA GLY A 37 6.15 -9.96 -18.55
C GLY A 37 5.25 -10.12 -17.34
N ILE A 38 5.12 -11.38 -16.89
CA ILE A 38 4.18 -11.76 -15.83
C ILE A 38 4.52 -11.12 -14.49
N TYR A 39 5.79 -10.93 -14.17
CA TYR A 39 6.22 -10.30 -12.93
C TYR A 39 5.92 -8.80 -12.89
N ALA A 40 6.01 -8.11 -14.04
CA ALA A 40 5.61 -6.71 -14.14
C ALA A 40 4.09 -6.56 -13.98
N LYS A 41 3.31 -7.42 -14.63
CA LYS A 41 1.84 -7.47 -14.46
C LYS A 41 1.45 -7.72 -13.01
N ARG A 42 2.07 -8.71 -12.33
CA ARG A 42 1.85 -8.98 -10.90
C ARG A 42 2.15 -7.74 -10.07
N ASP A 43 3.29 -7.10 -10.32
CA ASP A 43 3.72 -5.94 -9.56
C ASP A 43 2.79 -4.75 -9.78
N TYR A 44 2.33 -4.51 -10.99
CA TYR A 44 1.31 -3.49 -11.28
C TYR A 44 0.03 -3.71 -10.45
N TYR A 45 -0.50 -4.92 -10.42
CA TYR A 45 -1.78 -5.18 -9.78
C TYR A 45 -1.71 -5.21 -8.25
N TRP A 46 -0.61 -5.67 -7.63
CA TRP A 46 -0.49 -5.52 -6.17
C TRP A 46 -0.28 -4.06 -5.75
N MET A 47 0.46 -3.27 -6.54
CA MET A 47 0.59 -1.83 -6.30
C MET A 47 -0.76 -1.13 -6.46
N LEU A 48 -1.54 -1.49 -7.49
CA LEU A 48 -2.88 -0.98 -7.71
C LEU A 48 -3.80 -1.32 -6.53
N LEU A 49 -3.77 -2.55 -6.04
CA LEU A 49 -4.55 -2.97 -4.87
C LEU A 49 -4.18 -2.14 -3.64
N MET A 50 -2.90 -1.93 -3.37
CA MET A 50 -2.45 -1.07 -2.26
C MET A 50 -2.91 0.38 -2.43
N ARG A 51 -2.80 0.93 -3.63
CA ARG A 51 -3.24 2.30 -3.95
C ARG A 51 -4.74 2.49 -3.70
N GLU A 52 -5.56 1.53 -4.12
CA GLU A 52 -7.03 1.64 -4.06
C GLU A 52 -7.61 1.34 -2.68
N THR A 53 -6.91 0.52 -1.88
CA THR A 53 -7.40 0.05 -0.58
C THR A 53 -6.65 0.65 0.61
N ALA A 54 -5.54 1.31 0.36
CA ALA A 54 -4.62 1.78 1.40
C ALA A 54 -4.18 0.68 2.39
N ILE A 55 -4.23 -0.60 2.00
CA ILE A 55 -3.88 -1.73 2.85
C ILE A 55 -2.40 -1.70 3.24
N ARG A 56 -2.08 -2.22 4.42
CA ARG A 56 -0.68 -2.37 4.85
C ARG A 56 0.00 -3.50 4.10
N LEU A 57 1.27 -3.29 3.73
CA LEU A 57 2.08 -4.32 3.06
C LEU A 57 2.12 -5.64 3.83
N GLY A 58 2.10 -5.59 5.16
CA GLY A 58 2.09 -6.79 6.01
C GLY A 58 0.89 -7.71 5.78
N VAL A 59 -0.25 -7.17 5.31
CA VAL A 59 -1.42 -8.00 4.96
C VAL A 59 -1.18 -8.75 3.66
N LEU A 60 -0.51 -8.13 2.67
CA LEU A 60 -0.21 -8.77 1.39
C LEU A 60 0.89 -9.81 1.50
N ALA A 61 1.93 -9.51 2.27
CA ALA A 61 3.17 -10.30 2.32
C ALA A 61 3.26 -11.28 3.49
N GLY A 62 2.32 -11.18 4.45
CA GLY A 62 2.47 -11.90 5.73
C GLY A 62 3.57 -11.30 6.62
N PRO A 63 3.87 -11.94 7.74
CA PRO A 63 4.91 -11.53 8.68
C PRO A 63 6.31 -11.75 8.11
N ASP A 64 7.28 -11.06 8.68
CA ASP A 64 8.69 -11.27 8.33
C ASP A 64 9.17 -12.65 8.79
N ALA A 65 10.04 -13.26 7.99
CA ALA A 65 10.75 -14.48 8.37
C ALA A 65 11.45 -14.25 9.72
N GLY A 66 11.19 -15.10 10.70
CA GLY A 66 11.68 -14.97 12.09
C GLY A 66 10.62 -14.46 13.08
N LYS A 67 9.55 -13.82 12.64
CA LYS A 67 8.37 -13.53 13.48
C LYS A 67 7.26 -14.57 13.33
N ALA A 68 7.39 -15.44 12.35
CA ALA A 68 6.45 -16.51 12.01
C ALA A 68 6.39 -17.65 13.05
N GLN A 69 7.28 -17.66 14.04
CA GLN A 69 7.42 -18.77 14.98
C GLN A 69 6.39 -18.81 16.13
N ARG A 70 5.35 -18.00 16.10
CA ARG A 70 4.36 -18.01 17.19
C ARG A 70 3.27 -19.08 17.04
N HIS A 71 3.09 -19.69 15.88
CA HIS A 71 2.09 -20.74 15.62
C HIS A 71 2.59 -21.69 14.54
N ASP A 72 2.23 -22.97 14.66
CA ASP A 72 2.66 -24.08 13.80
C ASP A 72 2.17 -24.00 12.33
N LEU A 73 1.64 -22.86 11.89
CA LEU A 73 1.17 -22.65 10.52
C LEU A 73 2.11 -21.70 9.78
N PRO A 74 2.46 -22.01 8.53
CA PRO A 74 3.21 -21.09 7.69
C PRO A 74 2.35 -19.83 7.46
N MET A 75 2.75 -18.71 8.07
CA MET A 75 2.05 -17.45 7.92
C MET A 75 2.38 -16.87 6.54
N VAL A 76 1.53 -17.14 5.59
CA VAL A 76 1.52 -16.50 4.27
C VAL A 76 0.71 -15.21 4.34
N GLY A 77 0.99 -14.26 3.47
CA GLY A 77 0.16 -13.07 3.33
C GLY A 77 -1.23 -13.40 2.78
N LEU A 78 -1.74 -12.55 1.92
CA LEU A 78 -3.03 -12.77 1.26
C LEU A 78 -2.98 -14.08 0.46
N THR A 79 -3.98 -14.94 0.66
CA THR A 79 -4.11 -16.23 -0.04
C THR A 79 -5.02 -16.14 -1.26
N VAL A 80 -5.02 -17.17 -2.08
CA VAL A 80 -5.99 -17.34 -3.18
C VAL A 80 -7.43 -17.35 -2.64
N GLY A 81 -7.65 -18.08 -1.54
CA GLY A 81 -8.98 -18.16 -0.89
C GLY A 81 -9.43 -16.81 -0.32
N ASP A 82 -8.52 -16.03 0.25
CA ASP A 82 -8.84 -14.68 0.71
C ASP A 82 -9.24 -13.78 -0.45
N ALA A 83 -8.55 -13.85 -1.57
CA ALA A 83 -8.87 -13.06 -2.75
C ALA A 83 -10.23 -13.46 -3.36
N GLU A 84 -10.54 -14.74 -3.43
CA GLU A 84 -11.83 -15.23 -3.92
C GLU A 84 -12.99 -14.81 -3.01
N ARG A 85 -12.85 -14.99 -1.69
CA ARG A 85 -13.83 -14.50 -0.72
C ARG A 85 -14.01 -12.99 -0.79
N SER A 86 -12.93 -12.25 -0.94
CA SER A 86 -12.99 -10.79 -1.08
C SER A 86 -13.83 -10.35 -2.28
N LEU A 87 -13.73 -11.07 -3.40
CA LEU A 87 -14.54 -10.80 -4.59
C LEU A 87 -16.02 -11.13 -4.39
N GLN A 88 -16.35 -12.11 -3.57
CA GLN A 88 -17.73 -12.49 -3.24
C GLN A 88 -18.35 -11.51 -2.25
N GLU A 89 -17.62 -11.09 -1.24
CA GLU A 89 -18.13 -10.24 -0.16
C GLU A 89 -18.09 -8.73 -0.50
N GLY A 90 -17.31 -8.33 -1.51
CA GLY A 90 -17.10 -6.91 -1.84
C GLY A 90 -16.19 -6.16 -0.84
N TYR A 91 -15.60 -6.86 0.09
CA TYR A 91 -14.65 -6.36 1.08
C TYR A 91 -13.37 -7.20 1.05
N LEU A 92 -12.23 -6.57 1.37
CA LEU A 92 -10.97 -7.29 1.46
C LEU A 92 -10.97 -8.22 2.68
N VAL A 93 -10.97 -9.52 2.42
CA VAL A 93 -10.86 -10.59 3.44
C VAL A 93 -9.38 -10.94 3.60
N TYR A 94 -8.92 -11.07 4.83
CA TYR A 94 -7.56 -11.47 5.16
C TYR A 94 -7.50 -12.03 6.59
N ASP A 95 -6.49 -12.84 6.89
CA ASP A 95 -6.31 -13.35 8.23
C ASP A 95 -5.95 -12.23 9.23
N SER A 96 -6.51 -12.30 10.44
CA SER A 96 -6.19 -11.38 11.52
C SER A 96 -4.71 -11.42 11.93
N MET A 97 -4.05 -12.56 11.75
CA MET A 97 -2.61 -12.73 12.01
C MET A 97 -1.76 -11.80 11.13
N ASN A 98 -2.25 -11.45 9.93
CA ASN A 98 -1.61 -10.50 9.03
C ASN A 98 -1.90 -9.03 9.38
N ALA A 99 -2.82 -8.78 10.30
CA ALA A 99 -3.17 -7.44 10.75
C ALA A 99 -2.30 -7.00 11.93
N LYS A 100 -1.90 -5.74 11.94
CA LYS A 100 -1.22 -5.17 13.12
C LYS A 100 -2.12 -5.27 14.35
N ASN A 101 -1.60 -5.82 15.44
CA ASN A 101 -2.32 -6.05 16.70
C ASN A 101 -3.54 -7.00 16.55
N LEU A 102 -3.54 -7.90 15.59
CA LEU A 102 -4.60 -8.88 15.33
C LEU A 102 -5.99 -8.26 15.11
N LYS A 103 -6.06 -6.96 14.80
CA LYS A 103 -7.31 -6.24 14.56
C LYS A 103 -7.56 -6.11 13.06
N LYS A 104 -8.64 -6.75 12.58
CA LYS A 104 -9.17 -6.54 11.24
C LYS A 104 -10.02 -5.27 11.21
N HIS A 105 -10.04 -4.61 10.08
CA HIS A 105 -11.02 -3.58 9.77
C HIS A 105 -11.51 -3.79 8.34
N PRO A 106 -12.80 -3.57 8.07
CA PRO A 106 -13.35 -3.79 6.74
C PRO A 106 -12.76 -2.77 5.76
N ILE A 107 -12.31 -3.25 4.61
CA ILE A 107 -11.82 -2.42 3.52
C ILE A 107 -12.69 -2.74 2.31
N ALA A 108 -13.59 -1.84 1.96
CA ALA A 108 -14.46 -2.01 0.80
C ALA A 108 -13.64 -2.01 -0.50
N LEU A 109 -14.03 -2.88 -1.44
CA LEU A 109 -13.41 -2.98 -2.75
C LEU A 109 -14.15 -2.09 -3.74
N ASN A 110 -13.47 -1.07 -4.26
CA ASN A 110 -13.95 -0.33 -5.41
C ASN A 110 -13.73 -1.12 -6.71
N LYS A 111 -14.23 -0.62 -7.84
CA LYS A 111 -14.11 -1.28 -9.16
C LYS A 111 -12.66 -1.60 -9.53
N SER A 112 -11.72 -0.69 -9.24
CA SER A 112 -10.29 -0.85 -9.56
C SER A 112 -9.64 -1.92 -8.68
N ALA A 113 -9.92 -1.94 -7.37
CA ALA A 113 -9.43 -2.97 -6.45
C ALA A 113 -10.00 -4.36 -6.80
N THR A 114 -11.30 -4.43 -7.12
CA THR A 114 -11.95 -5.66 -7.62
C THR A 114 -11.27 -6.17 -8.89
N SER A 115 -11.01 -5.29 -9.85
CA SER A 115 -10.30 -5.64 -11.07
C SER A 115 -8.87 -6.12 -10.77
N ALA A 116 -8.16 -5.46 -9.87
CA ALA A 116 -6.81 -5.87 -9.47
C ALA A 116 -6.79 -7.30 -8.89
N LEU A 117 -7.72 -7.62 -7.99
CA LEU A 117 -7.82 -8.98 -7.42
C LEU A 117 -8.11 -10.05 -8.48
N ARG A 118 -9.02 -9.77 -9.42
CA ARG A 118 -9.30 -10.71 -10.54
C ARG A 118 -8.06 -10.97 -11.40
N HIS A 119 -7.29 -9.93 -11.73
CA HIS A 119 -6.06 -10.09 -12.49
C HIS A 119 -4.99 -10.83 -11.68
N LEU A 120 -4.87 -10.55 -10.38
CA LEU A 120 -3.92 -11.26 -9.51
C LEU A 120 -4.23 -12.76 -9.44
N LEU A 121 -5.50 -13.14 -9.34
CA LEU A 121 -5.90 -14.56 -9.39
C LEU A 121 -5.55 -15.21 -10.74
N LYS A 122 -5.76 -14.49 -11.86
CA LYS A 122 -5.37 -14.97 -13.19
C LYS A 122 -3.85 -15.14 -13.29
N ILE A 123 -3.08 -14.16 -12.83
CA ILE A 123 -1.62 -14.20 -12.81
C ILE A 123 -1.11 -15.33 -11.91
N HIS A 124 -1.72 -15.52 -10.73
CA HIS A 124 -1.39 -16.63 -9.85
C HIS A 124 -1.58 -17.97 -10.56
N LYS A 125 -2.73 -18.17 -11.24
CA LYS A 125 -2.99 -19.39 -12.01
C LYS A 125 -1.91 -19.64 -13.05
N GLU A 126 -1.55 -18.63 -13.85
CA GLU A 126 -0.50 -18.71 -14.88
C GLU A 126 0.87 -19.00 -14.25
N MET A 127 1.24 -18.36 -13.15
CA MET A 127 2.52 -18.58 -12.46
C MET A 127 2.62 -19.92 -11.74
N SER A 128 1.48 -20.50 -11.35
CA SER A 128 1.43 -21.78 -10.60
C SER A 128 1.22 -23.01 -11.50
N GLU A 129 1.14 -22.81 -12.82
CA GLU A 129 0.96 -23.90 -13.78
C GLU A 129 2.18 -24.83 -13.78
N GLY A 130 1.92 -26.14 -13.74
CA GLY A 130 2.97 -27.16 -13.71
C GLY A 130 3.72 -27.31 -12.38
N ILE A 131 3.32 -26.59 -11.34
CA ILE A 131 3.92 -26.74 -9.99
C ILE A 131 3.13 -27.81 -9.23
N ASP A 132 3.85 -28.81 -8.72
CA ASP A 132 3.29 -29.78 -7.76
C ASP A 132 3.17 -29.13 -6.38
N TRP A 133 1.94 -28.87 -5.98
CA TRP A 133 1.64 -28.19 -4.72
C TRP A 133 1.16 -29.18 -3.66
N GLU A 134 1.87 -29.28 -2.57
CA GLU A 134 1.38 -29.96 -1.36
C GLU A 134 0.25 -29.17 -0.67
N THR A 135 0.30 -27.82 -0.78
CA THR A 135 -0.69 -26.94 -0.15
C THR A 135 -1.98 -26.87 -0.98
N PRO A 136 -3.18 -27.00 -0.36
CA PRO A 136 -4.46 -26.81 -1.03
C PRO A 136 -4.54 -25.45 -1.73
N ARG A 137 -5.22 -25.40 -2.89
CA ARG A 137 -5.26 -24.20 -3.75
C ARG A 137 -5.67 -22.93 -3.00
N LEU A 138 -6.66 -23.00 -2.12
CA LEU A 138 -7.17 -21.81 -1.42
C LEU A 138 -6.18 -21.26 -0.38
N ASP A 139 -5.30 -22.11 0.14
CA ASP A 139 -4.30 -21.72 1.15
C ASP A 139 -2.98 -21.26 0.53
N ARG A 140 -2.84 -21.37 -0.81
CA ARG A 140 -1.65 -20.90 -1.52
C ARG A 140 -1.50 -19.40 -1.44
N PRO A 141 -0.26 -18.86 -1.28
CA PRO A 141 -0.03 -17.43 -1.29
C PRO A 141 -0.42 -16.82 -2.64
N LEU A 142 -1.20 -15.73 -2.63
CA LEU A 142 -1.64 -15.06 -3.87
C LEU A 142 -0.46 -14.50 -4.67
N PHE A 143 0.61 -14.09 -3.98
CA PHE A 143 1.78 -13.48 -4.61
C PHE A 143 2.96 -14.43 -4.61
N LEU A 144 3.30 -14.96 -5.78
CA LEU A 144 4.44 -15.84 -5.98
C LEU A 144 5.69 -15.08 -6.38
N SER A 145 6.83 -15.47 -5.81
CA SER A 145 8.16 -15.02 -6.22
C SER A 145 8.61 -15.78 -7.50
N ARG A 146 9.82 -15.46 -7.99
CA ARG A 146 10.42 -16.21 -9.12
C ARG A 146 10.72 -17.67 -8.81
N ASN A 147 10.85 -17.99 -7.53
CA ASN A 147 11.13 -19.35 -7.07
C ASN A 147 9.84 -20.06 -6.62
N ASN A 148 8.69 -19.60 -7.06
CA ASN A 148 7.36 -20.15 -6.73
C ASN A 148 7.05 -20.20 -5.23
N GLN A 149 7.75 -19.41 -4.44
CA GLN A 149 7.50 -19.24 -3.00
C GLN A 149 6.68 -17.98 -2.75
N ALA A 150 6.06 -17.87 -1.58
CA ALA A 150 5.39 -16.64 -1.16
C ALA A 150 6.36 -15.45 -1.25
N MET A 151 5.87 -14.33 -1.77
CA MET A 151 6.65 -13.09 -1.77
C MET A 151 6.81 -12.57 -0.34
N SER A 152 8.06 -12.45 0.11
CA SER A 152 8.36 -11.82 1.38
C SER A 152 8.14 -10.30 1.35
N ARG A 153 7.95 -9.69 2.51
CA ARG A 153 7.87 -8.22 2.64
C ARG A 153 9.09 -7.53 2.01
N ARG A 154 10.27 -8.09 2.19
CA ARG A 154 11.52 -7.59 1.58
C ARG A 154 11.46 -7.66 0.05
N SER A 155 10.88 -8.72 -0.51
CA SER A 155 10.69 -8.85 -1.96
C SER A 155 9.78 -7.77 -2.52
N PHE A 156 8.66 -7.48 -1.86
CA PHE A 156 7.77 -6.38 -2.26
C PHE A 156 8.49 -5.02 -2.20
N GLN A 157 9.21 -4.73 -1.11
CA GLN A 157 9.95 -3.48 -0.95
C GLN A 157 11.02 -3.33 -2.03
N HIS A 158 11.82 -4.38 -2.26
CA HIS A 158 12.85 -4.37 -3.29
C HIS A 158 12.27 -4.12 -4.69
N ARG A 159 11.21 -4.85 -5.05
CA ARG A 159 10.52 -4.66 -6.34
C ARG A 159 9.98 -3.25 -6.48
N PHE A 160 9.38 -2.69 -5.44
CA PHE A 160 8.87 -1.33 -5.45
C PHE A 160 9.96 -0.29 -5.67
N THR A 161 11.08 -0.39 -4.92
CA THR A 161 12.23 0.50 -5.09
C THR A 161 12.82 0.41 -6.50
N GLN A 162 12.90 -0.80 -7.08
CA GLN A 162 13.32 -0.96 -8.47
C GLN A 162 12.38 -0.23 -9.43
N TRP A 163 11.06 -0.34 -9.24
CA TRP A 163 10.08 0.37 -10.07
C TRP A 163 10.18 1.89 -9.94
N CYS A 164 10.39 2.41 -8.73
CA CYS A 164 10.64 3.84 -8.54
C CYS A 164 11.86 4.30 -9.33
N ARG A 165 12.95 3.52 -9.32
CA ARG A 165 14.16 3.82 -10.08
C ARG A 165 13.91 3.80 -11.59
N VAL A 166 13.25 2.77 -12.11
CA VAL A 166 12.95 2.64 -13.55
C VAL A 166 12.01 3.75 -14.02
N ALA A 167 11.06 4.13 -13.18
CA ALA A 167 10.14 5.24 -13.46
C ALA A 167 10.78 6.62 -13.20
N GLU A 168 12.02 6.69 -12.70
CA GLU A 168 12.68 7.95 -12.35
C GLU A 168 11.80 8.84 -11.46
N VAL A 169 11.23 8.24 -10.42
CA VAL A 169 10.49 8.91 -9.36
C VAL A 169 11.23 8.76 -8.02
N PRO A 170 10.92 9.57 -7.01
CA PRO A 170 11.59 9.47 -5.71
C PRO A 170 11.59 8.04 -5.17
N ALA A 171 12.72 7.64 -4.57
CA ALA A 171 12.87 6.31 -3.98
C ALA A 171 11.96 6.17 -2.77
N GLY A 172 10.76 5.60 -2.98
CA GLY A 172 9.77 5.37 -1.96
C GLY A 172 9.67 3.93 -1.51
N THR A 173 8.83 3.71 -0.52
CA THR A 173 8.42 2.38 -0.07
C THR A 173 6.95 2.14 -0.45
N PRO A 174 6.44 0.89 -0.45
CA PRO A 174 5.02 0.63 -0.69
C PRO A 174 4.07 1.41 0.24
N HIS A 175 4.53 1.80 1.43
CA HIS A 175 3.77 2.64 2.34
C HIS A 175 3.44 4.03 1.78
N TRP A 176 4.26 4.54 0.85
CA TRP A 176 3.98 5.82 0.21
C TRP A 176 2.67 5.81 -0.59
N LEU A 177 2.29 4.68 -1.18
CA LEU A 177 0.98 4.55 -1.85
C LEU A 177 -0.19 4.76 -0.88
N ARG A 178 -0.04 4.24 0.34
CA ARG A 178 -1.03 4.42 1.40
C ARG A 178 -1.05 5.86 1.92
N HIS A 179 0.11 6.51 2.05
CA HIS A 179 0.20 7.93 2.43
C HIS A 179 -0.40 8.82 1.35
N SER A 180 -0.07 8.57 0.08
CA SER A 180 -0.66 9.29 -1.06
C SER A 180 -2.18 9.13 -1.13
N TRP A 181 -2.70 7.94 -0.82
CA TRP A 181 -4.15 7.70 -0.74
C TRP A 181 -4.79 8.57 0.34
N ALA A 182 -4.24 8.55 1.55
CA ALA A 182 -4.79 9.30 2.69
C ALA A 182 -4.81 10.81 2.40
N LYS A 183 -3.72 11.32 1.86
CA LYS A 183 -3.58 12.73 1.50
C LYS A 183 -4.61 13.14 0.44
N ARG A 184 -4.67 12.43 -0.67
CA ARG A 184 -5.65 12.71 -1.74
C ARG A 184 -7.10 12.61 -1.28
N PHE A 185 -7.39 11.67 -0.37
CA PHE A 185 -8.73 11.58 0.20
C PHE A 185 -9.09 12.84 0.96
N LEU A 186 -8.18 13.35 1.80
CA LEU A 186 -8.41 14.58 2.58
C LEU A 186 -8.53 15.82 1.68
N GLU A 187 -7.71 15.93 0.64
CA GLU A 187 -7.74 17.04 -0.32
C GLU A 187 -9.04 17.09 -1.14
N ARG A 188 -9.59 15.94 -1.48
CA ARG A 188 -10.81 15.83 -2.32
C ARG A 188 -12.11 15.79 -1.53
N THR A 189 -12.03 15.68 -0.21
CA THR A 189 -13.21 15.52 0.65
C THR A 189 -13.44 16.78 1.46
N THR A 190 -14.59 17.43 1.26
CA THR A 190 -15.03 18.60 2.05
C THR A 190 -15.79 18.21 3.32
N SER A 191 -15.97 16.91 3.59
CA SER A 191 -16.70 16.42 4.76
C SER A 191 -15.97 16.76 6.06
N PRO A 192 -16.65 17.30 7.09
CA PRO A 192 -16.04 17.56 8.39
C PRO A 192 -15.50 16.28 9.07
N ASP A 193 -16.00 15.11 8.68
CA ASP A 193 -15.55 13.80 9.18
C ASP A 193 -14.43 13.16 8.34
N ALA A 194 -13.85 13.87 7.37
CA ALA A 194 -12.84 13.33 6.45
C ALA A 194 -11.69 12.65 7.20
N LEU A 195 -11.16 13.29 8.25
CA LEU A 195 -10.06 12.74 9.05
C LEU A 195 -10.44 11.45 9.78
N ARG A 196 -11.65 11.35 10.32
CA ARG A 196 -12.16 10.14 10.97
C ARG A 196 -12.36 9.01 9.97
N ARG A 197 -12.82 9.32 8.76
CA ARG A 197 -12.96 8.32 7.69
C ARG A 197 -11.59 7.78 7.26
N VAL A 198 -10.59 8.65 7.08
CA VAL A 198 -9.21 8.22 6.82
C VAL A 198 -8.68 7.37 7.96
N GLN A 199 -8.88 7.79 9.22
CA GLN A 199 -8.49 7.00 10.39
C GLN A 199 -9.09 5.60 10.36
N ALA A 200 -10.39 5.48 10.07
CA ALA A 200 -11.09 4.20 9.99
C ALA A 200 -10.54 3.31 8.88
N VAL A 201 -10.39 3.83 7.65
CA VAL A 201 -9.83 3.07 6.51
C VAL A 201 -8.39 2.64 6.77
N LEU A 202 -7.59 3.52 7.37
CA LEU A 202 -6.22 3.18 7.72
C LEU A 202 -6.11 2.26 8.96
N GLY A 203 -7.18 2.07 9.72
CA GLY A 203 -7.15 1.31 10.97
C GLY A 203 -6.15 1.90 11.97
N HIS A 204 -6.12 3.22 12.10
CA HIS A 204 -5.32 3.91 13.11
C HIS A 204 -6.08 3.96 14.43
N THR A 205 -5.48 3.48 15.50
CA THR A 205 -6.07 3.51 16.83
C THR A 205 -6.02 4.91 17.45
N ASN A 206 -5.07 5.76 17.04
CA ASN A 206 -4.90 7.11 17.52
C ASN A 206 -5.10 8.13 16.39
N LEU A 207 -5.89 9.16 16.63
CA LEU A 207 -6.18 10.23 15.68
C LEU A 207 -4.91 11.06 15.36
N SER A 208 -4.00 11.23 16.32
CA SER A 208 -2.72 11.93 16.10
C SER A 208 -1.87 11.28 15.00
N THR A 209 -2.01 9.98 14.80
CA THR A 209 -1.34 9.28 13.69
C THR A 209 -1.95 9.65 12.33
N THR A 210 -3.19 10.14 12.31
CA THR A 210 -3.89 10.51 11.08
C THR A 210 -3.80 12.02 10.83
N SER A 211 -3.70 12.85 11.88
CA SER A 211 -3.57 14.30 11.75
C SER A 211 -2.31 14.74 11.00
N ILE A 212 -1.30 13.88 10.91
CA ILE A 212 -0.10 14.13 10.11
C ILE A 212 -0.42 14.38 8.63
N TYR A 213 -1.53 13.83 8.11
CA TYR A 213 -1.96 14.04 6.71
C TYR A 213 -2.66 15.37 6.48
N THR A 214 -2.99 16.13 7.53
CA THR A 214 -3.56 17.48 7.42
C THR A 214 -2.49 18.57 7.40
N ALA A 215 -1.23 18.20 7.63
CA ALA A 215 -0.13 19.15 7.49
C ALA A 215 0.00 19.61 6.02
N PRO A 216 0.30 20.91 5.77
CA PRO A 216 0.55 21.40 4.43
C PRO A 216 1.64 20.57 3.75
N ASP A 217 1.49 20.29 2.48
CA ASP A 217 2.47 19.56 1.72
C ASP A 217 3.47 20.46 1.02
N ARG A 218 4.47 19.85 0.38
CA ARG A 218 5.47 20.55 -0.39
C ARG A 218 4.82 21.40 -1.50
N GLU A 219 3.82 20.83 -2.21
CA GLU A 219 3.15 21.55 -3.31
C GLU A 219 2.33 22.73 -2.78
N SER A 220 1.61 22.56 -1.66
CA SER A 220 0.86 23.63 -1.00
C SER A 220 1.78 24.74 -0.48
N LEU A 221 2.92 24.37 0.11
CA LEU A 221 3.90 25.36 0.58
C LEU A 221 4.58 26.10 -0.57
N ASP A 222 4.96 25.39 -1.64
CA ASP A 222 5.52 26.00 -2.83
C ASP A 222 4.52 26.95 -3.49
N SER A 223 3.23 26.61 -3.53
CA SER A 223 2.16 27.48 -4.02
C SER A 223 2.01 28.71 -3.14
N ALA A 224 1.91 28.54 -1.83
CA ALA A 224 1.81 29.65 -0.87
C ALA A 224 3.01 30.59 -0.96
N MET A 225 4.22 30.06 -1.12
CA MET A 225 5.42 30.87 -1.30
C MET A 225 5.41 31.66 -2.62
N ARG A 226 4.91 31.08 -3.71
CA ARG A 226 4.73 31.79 -4.99
C ARG A 226 3.67 32.87 -4.88
N GLU A 227 2.54 32.59 -4.25
CA GLU A 227 1.48 33.57 -4.02
C GLU A 227 1.98 34.73 -3.18
N ALA A 228 2.69 34.45 -2.08
CA ALA A 228 3.31 35.48 -1.25
C ALA A 228 4.27 36.42 -2.06
N SER A 229 5.09 35.80 -2.92
CA SER A 229 6.04 36.58 -3.74
C SER A 229 5.38 37.46 -4.82
N THR A 230 4.13 37.17 -5.22
CA THR A 230 3.36 38.00 -6.15
C THR A 230 2.64 39.17 -5.46
N CYS A 231 2.37 39.06 -4.15
CA CYS A 231 1.73 40.14 -3.36
C CYS A 231 2.67 41.32 -3.04
N PHE A 232 3.98 41.15 -3.22
CA PHE A 232 4.99 42.18 -2.95
C PHE A 232 5.48 42.90 -4.21
N ARG A 233 4.78 42.77 -5.33
CA ARG A 233 4.98 43.55 -6.53
C ARG A 233 3.81 44.53 -6.73
#